data_d7251491d18ff0541a65b927e110fa1f
#
_entry.id   d7251491d18ff0541a65b927e110fa1f
#
_cell.length_a   1.000
_cell.length_b   1.000
_cell.length_c   1.000
_cell.angle_alpha   90.00
_cell.angle_beta   90.00
_cell.angle_gamma   90.00
#
_symmetry.space_group_name_H-M   'P 1'
#
loop_
_entity.id
_entity.type
_entity.pdbx_description
1 polymer ?
#
loop_
_entity_poly.entity_id
_entity_poly.type
_entity_poly.pdbx_seq_one_letter_code
_entity_poly.pdbx_strand_id
1 'polypeptide(L)'
;MFSYIKFIKLYLFIIISILLCNTSIAHEIKPSIADFNYDENYLNVEVRLNAELILSNIDASNISNTNSSPLTEIYDRYRLLNKKDLENSLLESWKDISSNIDIKINNKLKNIDLIKIDTQDVKNFEINRDTLISFRVLLNQQSENFTFKWIKNYGPIILRENNDLKLENELVTEYLQSGTESDPIFFNENNFRSMFVSFTKFFVLGIQHIIPKGLDHILFIFGLFLFSSSLNKLIKQITIFTIAHSITLIFVSLSLIKINPQIVEPIIALSIVYVGLENIFKNYIKAVSYTHLTLPTKRIV
;
A
#
# COMPACT_ATOMS: atom_id res chain seq x y z
N MET A 1 -37.34 -32.69 -0.07
CA MET A 1 -36.30 -33.29 0.82
C MET A 1 -34.88 -33.11 0.30
N PHE A 2 -34.58 -33.35 -0.97
CA PHE A 2 -33.23 -33.18 -1.57
C PHE A 2 -32.68 -31.74 -1.53
N SER A 3 -33.53 -30.71 -1.59
CA SER A 3 -33.11 -29.31 -1.55
C SER A 3 -32.61 -28.90 -0.16
N TYR A 4 -33.25 -29.29 0.93
CA TYR A 4 -32.86 -28.97 2.30
C TYR A 4 -31.49 -29.55 2.68
N ILE A 5 -31.17 -30.77 2.23
CA ILE A 5 -29.89 -31.43 2.50
C ILE A 5 -28.73 -30.67 1.83
N LYS A 6 -28.94 -30.10 0.61
CA LYS A 6 -27.94 -29.27 -0.05
C LYS A 6 -27.69 -27.95 0.69
N PHE A 7 -28.75 -27.32 1.19
CA PHE A 7 -28.61 -26.09 2.00
C PHE A 7 -27.91 -26.36 3.33
N ILE A 8 -28.19 -27.46 4.00
CA ILE A 8 -27.51 -27.85 5.25
C ILE A 8 -26.02 -28.11 4.98
N LYS A 9 -25.67 -28.82 3.89
CA LYS A 9 -24.26 -29.04 3.53
C LYS A 9 -23.51 -27.74 3.19
N LEU A 10 -24.16 -26.83 2.48
CA LEU A 10 -23.59 -25.52 2.15
C LEU A 10 -23.38 -24.69 3.43
N TYR A 11 -24.38 -24.67 4.34
CA TYR A 11 -24.28 -23.95 5.60
C TYR A 11 -23.20 -24.54 6.52
N LEU A 12 -23.10 -25.86 6.58
CA LEU A 12 -22.04 -26.55 7.31
C LEU A 12 -20.65 -26.27 6.72
N PHE A 13 -20.52 -26.24 5.40
CA PHE A 13 -19.29 -25.89 4.71
C PHE A 13 -18.85 -24.46 5.01
N ILE A 14 -19.79 -23.50 5.00
CA ILE A 14 -19.52 -22.09 5.35
C ILE A 14 -19.09 -21.97 6.82
N ILE A 15 -19.77 -22.65 7.74
CA ILE A 15 -19.40 -22.65 9.17
C ILE A 15 -18.02 -23.26 9.37
N ILE A 16 -17.73 -24.39 8.74
CA ILE A 16 -16.41 -25.04 8.81
C ILE A 16 -15.33 -24.13 8.22
N SER A 17 -15.58 -23.46 7.10
CA SER A 17 -14.65 -22.50 6.48
C SER A 17 -14.36 -21.31 7.41
N ILE A 18 -15.38 -20.79 8.12
CA ILE A 18 -15.23 -19.72 9.10
C ILE A 18 -14.43 -20.19 10.33
N LEU A 19 -14.66 -21.41 10.79
CA LEU A 19 -13.95 -22.01 11.93
C LEU A 19 -12.50 -22.37 11.62
N LEU A 20 -12.18 -22.61 10.35
CA LEU A 20 -10.82 -22.88 9.86
C LEU A 20 -10.03 -21.61 9.51
N CYS A 21 -10.67 -20.45 9.54
CA CYS A 21 -9.98 -19.16 9.38
C CYS A 21 -9.08 -18.93 10.62
N ASN A 22 -7.83 -19.37 10.52
CA ASN A 22 -6.81 -18.92 11.46
C ASN A 22 -6.63 -17.41 11.25
N THR A 23 -6.71 -16.64 12.35
CA THR A 23 -6.34 -15.22 12.35
C THR A 23 -4.84 -15.13 12.10
N SER A 24 -4.46 -15.01 10.84
CA SER A 24 -3.08 -14.67 10.49
C SER A 24 -2.91 -13.19 10.79
N ILE A 25 -2.13 -12.88 11.81
CA ILE A 25 -1.66 -11.51 12.08
C ILE A 25 -0.60 -11.23 11.01
N ALA A 26 -1.01 -10.74 9.86
CA ALA A 26 -0.10 -10.36 8.78
C ALA A 26 0.31 -8.89 8.95
N HIS A 27 1.62 -8.63 9.08
CA HIS A 27 2.15 -7.27 9.09
C HIS A 27 2.47 -6.87 7.65
N GLU A 28 1.56 -6.09 7.04
CA GLU A 28 1.74 -5.56 5.70
C GLU A 28 2.97 -4.64 5.64
N ILE A 29 3.79 -4.84 4.61
CA ILE A 29 4.96 -3.99 4.33
C ILE A 29 4.49 -2.83 3.46
N LYS A 30 4.47 -1.63 4.05
CA LYS A 30 4.13 -0.39 3.34
C LYS A 30 5.39 0.25 2.75
N PRO A 31 5.26 0.99 1.63
CA PRO A 31 6.34 1.84 1.15
C PRO A 31 6.79 2.82 2.24
N SER A 32 8.08 3.02 2.36
CA SER A 32 8.63 4.10 3.17
C SER A 32 8.36 5.45 2.51
N ILE A 33 8.43 6.52 3.26
CA ILE A 33 8.22 7.88 2.75
C ILE A 33 9.45 8.71 3.12
N ALA A 34 10.11 9.29 2.12
CA ALA A 34 11.20 10.24 2.30
C ALA A 34 10.71 11.64 1.94
N ASP A 35 10.48 12.45 2.93
CA ASP A 35 10.20 13.88 2.78
C ASP A 35 11.53 14.62 2.69
N PHE A 36 11.71 15.47 1.68
CA PHE A 36 12.91 16.27 1.52
C PHE A 36 12.59 17.75 1.38
N ASN A 37 13.47 18.58 1.90
CA ASN A 37 13.55 20.00 1.62
C ASN A 37 15.01 20.41 1.50
N TYR A 38 15.25 21.58 0.96
CA TYR A 38 16.62 22.09 0.80
C TYR A 38 16.68 23.61 1.03
N ASP A 39 17.81 24.03 1.52
CA ASP A 39 18.22 25.43 1.65
C ASP A 39 19.55 25.66 0.89
N GLU A 40 20.18 26.80 1.08
CA GLU A 40 21.43 27.15 0.42
C GLU A 40 22.60 26.19 0.77
N ASN A 41 22.55 25.55 1.93
CA ASN A 41 23.66 24.79 2.49
C ASN A 41 23.39 23.28 2.59
N TYR A 42 22.13 22.89 2.74
CA TYR A 42 21.78 21.51 3.03
C TYR A 42 20.58 21.01 2.24
N LEU A 43 20.65 19.75 1.82
CA LEU A 43 19.51 18.91 1.48
C LEU A 43 19.15 18.15 2.75
N ASN A 44 17.98 18.42 3.33
CA ASN A 44 17.45 17.74 4.50
C ASN A 44 16.49 16.64 4.02
N VAL A 45 16.61 15.46 4.58
CA VAL A 45 15.74 14.32 4.27
C VAL A 45 15.24 13.70 5.57
N GLU A 46 13.93 13.49 5.65
CA GLU A 46 13.26 12.80 6.74
C GLU A 46 12.58 11.54 6.19
N VAL A 47 13.04 10.36 6.61
CA VAL A 47 12.51 9.09 6.15
C VAL A 47 11.64 8.48 7.23
N ARG A 48 10.35 8.29 6.90
CA ARG A 48 9.42 7.50 7.69
C ARG A 48 9.45 6.05 7.19
N LEU A 49 9.80 5.14 8.07
CA LEU A 49 10.03 3.75 7.73
C LEU A 49 9.66 2.79 8.87
N ASN A 50 9.63 1.50 8.56
CA ASN A 50 9.56 0.43 9.54
C ASN A 50 10.99 0.02 9.94
N ALA A 51 11.43 0.48 11.11
CA ALA A 51 12.80 0.25 11.62
C ALA A 51 13.09 -1.23 11.88
N GLU A 52 12.11 -1.95 12.39
CA GLU A 52 12.22 -3.37 12.71
C GLU A 52 12.49 -4.20 11.46
N LEU A 53 11.91 -3.79 10.33
CA LEU A 53 12.13 -4.44 9.04
C LEU A 53 13.57 -4.28 8.57
N ILE A 54 14.12 -3.08 8.71
CA ILE A 54 15.52 -2.78 8.34
C ILE A 54 16.49 -3.54 9.25
N LEU A 55 16.29 -3.47 10.57
CA LEU A 55 17.14 -4.13 11.56
C LEU A 55 17.07 -5.66 11.49
N SER A 56 15.94 -6.23 11.11
CA SER A 56 15.81 -7.67 10.90
C SER A 56 16.40 -8.15 9.57
N ASN A 57 16.81 -7.23 8.70
CA ASN A 57 17.35 -7.52 7.37
C ASN A 57 16.38 -8.34 6.49
N ILE A 58 15.07 -8.13 6.66
CA ILE A 58 14.05 -8.74 5.83
C ILE A 58 14.07 -8.08 4.44
N ASP A 59 14.09 -8.91 3.39
CA ASP A 59 13.98 -8.42 2.01
C ASP A 59 12.53 -8.02 1.67
N ALA A 60 12.24 -6.72 1.82
CA ALA A 60 10.94 -6.13 1.52
C ALA A 60 10.64 -5.97 0.03
N SER A 61 11.55 -6.33 -0.86
CA SER A 61 11.34 -6.17 -2.30
C SER A 61 10.40 -7.21 -2.91
N ASN A 62 10.29 -8.38 -2.28
CA ASN A 62 9.61 -9.55 -2.85
C ASN A 62 8.47 -10.09 -1.96
N ILE A 63 8.26 -9.54 -0.78
CA ILE A 63 7.22 -9.99 0.15
C ILE A 63 6.26 -8.84 0.47
N SER A 64 4.99 -9.18 0.64
CA SER A 64 3.94 -8.21 1.01
C SER A 64 3.71 -8.14 2.52
N ASN A 65 4.14 -9.17 3.26
CA ASN A 65 4.03 -9.19 4.72
C ASN A 65 5.26 -9.87 5.34
N THR A 66 5.57 -9.49 6.58
CA THR A 66 6.75 -9.99 7.30
C THR A 66 6.64 -11.46 7.70
N ASN A 67 5.43 -12.00 7.87
CA ASN A 67 5.21 -13.40 8.25
C ASN A 67 5.66 -14.40 7.16
N SER A 68 5.81 -13.93 5.92
CA SER A 68 6.33 -14.73 4.81
C SER A 68 7.85 -14.87 4.83
N SER A 69 8.55 -14.17 5.73
CA SER A 69 10.00 -14.18 5.83
C SER A 69 10.49 -15.23 6.83
N PRO A 70 11.59 -15.95 6.55
CA PRO A 70 12.25 -16.80 7.53
C PRO A 70 12.85 -16.01 8.73
N LEU A 71 12.94 -14.67 8.61
CA LEU A 71 13.48 -13.77 9.62
C LEU A 71 12.39 -13.14 10.50
N THR A 72 11.15 -13.62 10.43
CA THR A 72 10.01 -13.10 11.21
C THR A 72 10.28 -13.09 12.71
N GLU A 73 10.92 -14.13 13.26
CA GLU A 73 11.27 -14.18 14.69
C GLU A 73 12.24 -13.06 15.11
N ILE A 74 13.14 -12.65 14.23
CA ILE A 74 14.07 -11.54 14.49
C ILE A 74 13.29 -10.22 14.44
N TYR A 75 12.41 -10.07 13.47
CA TYR A 75 11.51 -8.91 13.33
C TYR A 75 10.68 -8.74 14.61
N ASP A 76 10.04 -9.81 15.09
CA ASP A 76 9.20 -9.77 16.28
C ASP A 76 9.98 -9.41 17.53
N ARG A 77 11.26 -9.84 17.66
CA ARG A 77 12.13 -9.41 18.75
C ARG A 77 12.36 -7.90 18.75
N TYR A 78 12.62 -7.28 17.58
CA TYR A 78 12.76 -5.83 17.49
C TYR A 78 11.45 -5.11 17.80
N ARG A 79 10.31 -5.68 17.46
CA ARG A 79 9.00 -5.12 17.81
C ARG A 79 8.74 -5.06 19.31
N LEU A 80 9.29 -5.99 20.07
CA LEU A 80 9.15 -6.01 21.54
C LEU A 80 10.03 -4.98 22.25
N LEU A 81 10.99 -4.36 21.57
CA LEU A 81 11.82 -3.33 22.13
C LEU A 81 11.02 -2.07 22.45
N ASN A 82 11.32 -1.43 23.58
CA ASN A 82 10.83 -0.09 23.87
C ASN A 82 11.44 0.95 22.92
N LYS A 83 10.90 2.17 22.94
CA LYS A 83 11.36 3.27 22.07
C LYS A 83 12.88 3.46 22.12
N LYS A 84 13.45 3.58 23.33
CA LYS A 84 14.86 3.90 23.53
C LYS A 84 15.79 2.79 23.06
N ASP A 85 15.43 1.54 23.31
CA ASP A 85 16.28 0.40 22.92
C ASP A 85 16.27 0.23 21.39
N LEU A 86 15.13 0.50 20.71
CA LEU A 86 15.07 0.46 19.26
C LEU A 86 15.88 1.61 18.64
N GLU A 87 15.79 2.83 19.19
CA GLU A 87 16.59 3.98 18.75
C GLU A 87 18.09 3.70 18.90
N ASN A 88 18.52 3.09 20.01
CA ASN A 88 19.90 2.68 20.22
C ASN A 88 20.35 1.63 19.17
N SER A 89 19.53 0.62 18.90
CA SER A 89 19.84 -0.39 17.88
C SER A 89 20.00 0.23 16.49
N LEU A 90 19.19 1.24 16.15
CA LEU A 90 19.32 1.99 14.90
C LEU A 90 20.61 2.84 14.87
N LEU A 91 20.95 3.49 15.98
CA LEU A 91 22.18 4.28 16.07
C LEU A 91 23.43 3.40 15.90
N GLU A 92 23.45 2.22 16.53
CA GLU A 92 24.55 1.25 16.38
C GLU A 92 24.67 0.75 14.93
N SER A 93 23.52 0.56 14.25
CA SER A 93 23.46 0.08 12.87
C SER A 93 23.54 1.22 11.84
N TRP A 94 23.60 2.49 12.25
CA TRP A 94 23.50 3.64 11.34
C TRP A 94 24.57 3.63 10.26
N LYS A 95 25.78 3.22 10.57
CA LYS A 95 26.87 3.15 9.58
C LYS A 95 26.51 2.21 8.42
N ASP A 96 25.93 1.06 8.73
CA ASP A 96 25.50 0.09 7.71
C ASP A 96 24.25 0.59 6.96
N ILE A 97 23.30 1.17 7.68
CA ILE A 97 22.09 1.74 7.08
C ILE A 97 22.46 2.86 6.10
N SER A 98 23.30 3.81 6.51
CA SER A 98 23.70 4.95 5.67
C SER A 98 24.51 4.52 4.44
N SER A 99 25.30 3.44 4.55
CA SER A 99 26.04 2.89 3.40
C SER A 99 25.13 2.27 2.31
N ASN A 100 23.87 2.00 2.65
CA ASN A 100 22.84 1.47 1.77
C ASN A 100 21.92 2.56 1.18
N ILE A 101 22.26 3.84 1.43
CA ILE A 101 21.53 5.01 0.89
C ILE A 101 22.52 5.82 0.04
N ASP A 102 22.24 5.91 -1.25
CA ASP A 102 23.04 6.72 -2.18
C ASP A 102 22.33 8.05 -2.44
N ILE A 103 22.95 9.14 -2.04
CA ILE A 103 22.55 10.49 -2.45
C ILE A 103 23.69 11.09 -3.29
N LYS A 104 23.40 11.39 -4.54
CA LYS A 104 24.35 12.02 -5.44
C LYS A 104 23.94 13.45 -5.72
N ILE A 105 24.86 14.38 -5.56
CA ILE A 105 24.71 15.78 -5.99
C ILE A 105 25.56 15.95 -7.26
N ASN A 106 24.93 16.40 -8.35
CA ASN A 106 25.59 16.50 -9.66
C ASN A 106 26.33 15.21 -10.04
N ASN A 107 25.67 14.06 -9.87
CA ASN A 107 26.19 12.70 -10.10
C ASN A 107 27.39 12.28 -9.20
N LYS A 108 27.70 13.01 -8.14
CA LYS A 108 28.75 12.64 -7.17
C LYS A 108 28.14 12.21 -5.86
N LEU A 109 28.49 11.01 -5.40
CA LEU A 109 28.05 10.48 -4.11
C LEU A 109 28.50 11.40 -2.97
N LYS A 110 27.62 11.63 -2.03
CA LYS A 110 27.82 12.49 -0.86
C LYS A 110 27.67 11.71 0.44
N ASN A 111 28.38 12.19 1.46
CA ASN A 111 28.21 11.70 2.82
C ASN A 111 26.88 12.18 3.39
N ILE A 112 26.30 11.32 4.21
CA ILE A 112 25.03 11.55 4.90
C ILE A 112 25.32 11.78 6.38
N ASP A 113 24.91 12.93 6.88
CA ASP A 113 25.04 13.29 8.31
C ASP A 113 23.72 13.03 9.02
N LEU A 114 23.71 12.09 9.98
CA LEU A 114 22.53 11.84 10.81
C LEU A 114 22.23 13.03 11.71
N ILE A 115 20.96 13.45 11.74
CA ILE A 115 20.48 14.52 12.63
C ILE A 115 19.75 13.90 13.83
N LYS A 116 18.76 13.02 13.56
CA LYS A 116 17.86 12.50 14.58
C LYS A 116 17.27 11.16 14.17
N ILE A 117 17.03 10.32 15.16
CA ILE A 117 16.15 9.16 15.06
C ILE A 117 15.04 9.35 16.09
N ASP A 118 13.78 9.16 15.69
CA ASP A 118 12.61 9.29 16.56
C ASP A 118 11.62 8.18 16.27
N THR A 119 11.41 7.32 17.23
CA THR A 119 10.54 6.15 17.13
C THR A 119 9.29 6.35 17.97
N GLN A 120 8.15 5.89 17.51
CA GLN A 120 6.92 5.92 18.29
C GLN A 120 6.93 4.85 19.39
N ASP A 121 6.32 5.13 20.55
CA ASP A 121 6.08 4.12 21.58
C ASP A 121 5.07 3.08 21.09
N VAL A 122 5.32 1.81 21.45
CA VAL A 122 4.41 0.72 21.12
C VAL A 122 3.20 0.78 22.04
N LYS A 123 2.05 1.15 21.47
CA LYS A 123 0.76 1.09 22.14
C LYS A 123 -0.04 -0.16 21.75
N ASN A 124 0.18 -0.68 20.55
CA ASN A 124 -0.47 -1.86 20.02
C ASN A 124 0.50 -2.60 19.09
N PHE A 125 0.83 -3.85 19.41
CA PHE A 125 1.74 -4.69 18.62
C PHE A 125 1.14 -5.14 17.27
N GLU A 126 -0.15 -4.96 17.04
CA GLU A 126 -0.80 -5.27 15.76
C GLU A 126 -0.56 -4.20 14.69
N ILE A 127 -0.20 -2.97 15.09
CA ILE A 127 0.04 -1.85 14.18
C ILE A 127 1.54 -1.64 14.00
N ASN A 128 2.00 -1.48 12.76
CA ASN A 128 3.38 -1.13 12.49
C ASN A 128 3.73 0.21 13.15
N ARG A 129 4.89 0.24 13.81
CA ARG A 129 5.44 1.43 14.43
C ARG A 129 6.16 2.26 13.37
N ASP A 130 5.84 3.54 13.30
CA ASP A 130 6.56 4.47 12.44
C ASP A 130 7.83 4.96 13.15
N THR A 131 8.95 4.91 12.44
CA THR A 131 10.22 5.51 12.85
C THR A 131 10.60 6.58 11.86
N LEU A 132 10.98 7.76 12.37
CA LEU A 132 11.49 8.88 11.60
C LEU A 132 13.01 8.94 11.74
N ILE A 133 13.72 8.89 10.63
CA ILE A 133 15.16 9.10 10.55
C ILE A 133 15.41 10.36 9.75
N SER A 134 15.95 11.37 10.42
CA SER A 134 16.29 12.66 9.80
C SER A 134 17.79 12.73 9.58
N PHE A 135 18.20 13.05 8.38
CA PHE A 135 19.59 13.22 8.00
C PHE A 135 19.72 14.37 6.98
N ARG A 136 20.94 14.80 6.75
CA ARG A 136 21.24 15.89 5.81
C ARG A 136 22.46 15.60 4.97
N VAL A 137 22.51 16.28 3.83
CA VAL A 137 23.65 16.26 2.89
C VAL A 137 24.09 17.69 2.62
N LEU A 138 25.40 17.94 2.69
CA LEU A 138 25.96 19.26 2.42
C LEU A 138 25.85 19.63 0.93
N LEU A 139 25.28 20.77 0.67
CA LEU A 139 25.23 21.40 -0.65
C LEU A 139 26.34 22.45 -0.79
N ASN A 140 26.62 22.83 -2.01
CA ASN A 140 27.50 23.96 -2.34
C ASN A 140 26.82 24.83 -3.41
N GLN A 141 27.37 26.01 -3.68
CA GLN A 141 26.83 26.96 -4.65
C GLN A 141 26.72 26.41 -6.09
N GLN A 142 27.40 25.30 -6.40
CA GLN A 142 27.37 24.62 -7.71
C GLN A 142 26.42 23.42 -7.71
N SER A 143 25.67 23.19 -6.65
CA SER A 143 24.71 22.10 -6.58
C SER A 143 23.48 22.44 -7.42
N GLU A 144 23.25 21.66 -8.49
CA GLU A 144 22.16 21.89 -9.44
C GLU A 144 21.02 20.91 -9.26
N ASN A 145 21.36 19.63 -8.98
CA ASN A 145 20.41 18.55 -8.83
C ASN A 145 20.91 17.48 -7.87
N PHE A 146 19.98 16.64 -7.43
CA PHE A 146 20.31 15.43 -6.69
C PHE A 146 19.54 14.23 -7.22
N THR A 147 20.08 13.01 -6.97
CA THR A 147 19.37 11.75 -7.10
C THR A 147 19.40 11.01 -5.78
N PHE A 148 18.37 10.22 -5.54
CA PHE A 148 18.20 9.39 -4.34
C PHE A 148 18.04 7.94 -4.74
N LYS A 149 18.72 7.03 -4.03
CA LYS A 149 18.55 5.59 -4.14
C LYS A 149 18.83 4.94 -2.81
N TRP A 150 18.07 3.91 -2.47
CA TRP A 150 18.44 3.03 -1.38
C TRP A 150 18.44 1.56 -1.81
N ILE A 151 19.04 0.70 -0.96
CA ILE A 151 19.19 -0.72 -1.28
C ILE A 151 17.83 -1.39 -1.55
N LYS A 152 17.82 -2.35 -2.47
CA LYS A 152 16.61 -3.09 -2.86
C LYS A 152 15.87 -3.72 -1.69
N ASN A 153 16.62 -4.26 -0.71
CA ASN A 153 16.04 -4.98 0.43
C ASN A 153 15.15 -4.11 1.33
N TYR A 154 15.33 -2.78 1.33
CA TYR A 154 14.49 -1.87 2.14
C TYR A 154 13.11 -1.64 1.56
N GLY A 155 12.82 -2.21 0.37
CA GLY A 155 11.54 -2.10 -0.28
C GLY A 155 11.35 -0.80 -1.08
N PRO A 156 10.12 -0.53 -1.53
CA PRO A 156 9.81 0.69 -2.27
C PRO A 156 9.77 1.91 -1.35
N ILE A 157 10.02 3.10 -1.92
CA ILE A 157 10.00 4.37 -1.20
C ILE A 157 9.32 5.46 -2.03
N ILE A 158 8.58 6.33 -1.36
CA ILE A 158 8.00 7.54 -1.94
C ILE A 158 8.90 8.71 -1.57
N LEU A 159 9.50 9.34 -2.56
CA LEU A 159 10.27 10.57 -2.38
C LEU A 159 9.33 11.76 -2.61
N ARG A 160 9.26 12.68 -1.64
CA ARG A 160 8.29 13.77 -1.65
C ARG A 160 8.95 15.07 -1.20
N GLU A 161 8.81 16.12 -2.01
CA GLU A 161 9.23 17.45 -1.62
C GLU A 161 8.29 18.01 -0.55
N ASN A 162 8.88 18.53 0.53
CA ASN A 162 8.15 19.19 1.60
C ASN A 162 8.58 20.66 1.66
N ASN A 163 7.82 21.54 1.01
CA ASN A 163 8.11 22.95 0.95
C ASN A 163 6.82 23.77 1.06
N ASP A 164 6.62 24.38 2.23
CA ASP A 164 5.42 25.18 2.53
C ASP A 164 5.28 26.45 1.67
N LEU A 165 6.34 26.85 0.96
CA LEU A 165 6.35 28.04 0.09
C LEU A 165 5.93 27.74 -1.34
N LYS A 166 5.84 26.46 -1.73
CA LYS A 166 5.42 26.03 -3.07
C LYS A 166 3.96 25.60 -3.06
N LEU A 167 3.28 25.80 -4.21
CA LEU A 167 1.96 25.24 -4.42
C LEU A 167 2.05 23.72 -4.53
N GLU A 168 1.04 22.98 -4.06
CA GLU A 168 1.03 21.50 -4.08
C GLU A 168 1.30 20.89 -5.46
N ASN A 169 0.90 21.56 -6.53
CA ASN A 169 1.13 21.13 -7.92
C ASN A 169 2.57 21.38 -8.43
N GLU A 170 3.38 22.11 -7.67
CA GLU A 170 4.79 22.40 -7.97
C GLU A 170 5.74 21.50 -7.19
N LEU A 171 5.21 20.73 -6.21
CA LEU A 171 5.99 19.83 -5.38
C LEU A 171 6.34 18.54 -6.12
N VAL A 172 7.60 18.12 -5.99
CA VAL A 172 8.06 16.84 -6.54
C VAL A 172 7.53 15.69 -5.71
N THR A 173 6.90 14.71 -6.36
CA THR A 173 6.56 13.43 -5.75
C THR A 173 6.91 12.30 -6.70
N GLU A 174 7.76 11.38 -6.25
CA GLU A 174 8.21 10.26 -7.05
C GLU A 174 8.11 8.95 -6.26
N TYR A 175 7.50 7.92 -6.87
CA TYR A 175 7.52 6.56 -6.33
C TYR A 175 8.70 5.79 -6.91
N LEU A 176 9.60 5.34 -6.05
CA LEU A 176 10.75 4.54 -6.41
C LEU A 176 10.48 3.07 -6.06
N GLN A 177 10.57 2.21 -7.06
CA GLN A 177 10.59 0.76 -6.82
C GLN A 177 11.87 0.38 -6.06
N SER A 178 11.80 -0.77 -5.38
CA SER A 178 12.91 -1.29 -4.59
C SER A 178 14.24 -1.29 -5.35
N GLY A 179 15.22 -0.54 -4.88
CA GLY A 179 16.56 -0.44 -5.46
C GLY A 179 16.69 0.40 -6.74
N THR A 180 15.64 1.12 -7.13
CA THR A 180 15.72 2.07 -8.25
C THR A 180 16.24 3.44 -7.81
N GLU A 181 16.97 4.11 -8.69
CA GLU A 181 17.43 5.49 -8.49
C GLU A 181 16.34 6.46 -8.99
N SER A 182 16.17 7.59 -8.29
CA SER A 182 15.26 8.65 -8.74
C SER A 182 15.75 9.31 -10.02
N ASP A 183 14.85 9.96 -10.75
CA ASP A 183 15.27 10.94 -11.75
C ASP A 183 16.00 12.11 -11.08
N PRO A 184 16.87 12.84 -11.78
CA PRO A 184 17.50 14.04 -11.24
C PRO A 184 16.46 15.08 -10.82
N ILE A 185 16.50 15.49 -9.56
CA ILE A 185 15.63 16.53 -8.99
C ILE A 185 16.46 17.82 -8.92
N PHE A 186 16.01 18.87 -9.60
CA PHE A 186 16.70 20.14 -9.69
C PHE A 186 16.25 21.09 -8.59
N PHE A 187 17.21 21.80 -7.99
CA PHE A 187 16.93 22.73 -6.90
C PHE A 187 16.23 24.03 -7.34
N ASN A 188 16.41 24.44 -8.60
CA ASN A 188 15.97 25.75 -9.10
C ASN A 188 14.97 25.72 -10.26
N GLU A 189 14.38 24.58 -10.59
CA GLU A 189 13.42 24.50 -11.71
C GLU A 189 11.97 24.46 -11.27
N ASN A 190 11.13 25.20 -12.00
CA ASN A 190 9.67 25.01 -11.97
C ASN A 190 9.35 23.64 -12.60
N ASN A 191 9.00 22.69 -11.75
CA ASN A 191 8.87 21.27 -12.10
C ASN A 191 7.61 20.91 -12.91
N PHE A 192 7.21 21.76 -13.88
CA PHE A 192 6.08 21.46 -14.77
C PHE A 192 6.31 20.17 -15.58
N ARG A 193 7.58 19.84 -15.86
CA ARG A 193 7.97 18.60 -16.52
C ARG A 193 7.75 17.36 -15.65
N SER A 194 7.78 17.50 -14.32
CA SER A 194 7.63 16.40 -13.37
C SER A 194 6.21 15.85 -13.31
N MET A 195 5.18 16.67 -13.51
CA MET A 195 3.77 16.27 -13.41
C MET A 195 3.38 15.25 -14.49
N PHE A 196 3.81 15.43 -15.74
CA PHE A 196 3.52 14.49 -16.82
C PHE A 196 4.30 13.17 -16.65
N VAL A 197 5.57 13.26 -16.23
CA VAL A 197 6.40 12.09 -15.92
C VAL A 197 5.81 11.33 -14.74
N SER A 198 5.41 12.03 -13.68
CA SER A 198 4.74 11.42 -12.52
C SER A 198 3.44 10.73 -12.92
N PHE A 199 2.62 11.36 -13.75
CA PHE A 199 1.39 10.76 -14.25
C PHE A 199 1.63 9.45 -15.00
N THR A 200 2.60 9.42 -15.92
CA THR A 200 2.93 8.19 -16.67
C THR A 200 3.46 7.09 -15.76
N LYS A 201 4.29 7.43 -14.77
CA LYS A 201 4.79 6.47 -13.76
C LYS A 201 3.64 5.90 -12.92
N PHE A 202 2.77 6.74 -12.37
CA PHE A 202 1.61 6.28 -11.59
C PHE A 202 0.63 5.46 -12.42
N PHE A 203 0.45 5.80 -13.69
CA PHE A 203 -0.37 5.02 -14.62
C PHE A 203 0.19 3.61 -14.82
N VAL A 204 1.50 3.48 -15.06
CA VAL A 204 2.17 2.18 -15.20
C VAL A 204 2.09 1.39 -13.89
N LEU A 205 2.32 2.04 -12.74
CA LEU A 205 2.19 1.41 -11.42
C LEU A 205 0.77 0.90 -11.17
N GLY A 206 -0.26 1.66 -11.59
CA GLY A 206 -1.65 1.23 -11.52
C GLY A 206 -1.92 -0.02 -12.34
N ILE A 207 -1.36 -0.12 -13.55
CA ILE A 207 -1.44 -1.35 -14.36
C ILE A 207 -0.74 -2.51 -13.64
N GLN A 208 0.46 -2.31 -13.13
CA GLN A 208 1.23 -3.34 -12.43
C GLN A 208 0.57 -3.78 -11.11
N HIS A 209 -0.17 -2.89 -10.45
CA HIS A 209 -0.95 -3.21 -9.28
C HIS A 209 -2.09 -4.19 -9.60
N ILE A 210 -2.70 -4.06 -10.78
CA ILE A 210 -3.77 -4.96 -11.23
C ILE A 210 -3.19 -6.22 -11.87
N ILE A 211 -2.17 -6.10 -12.73
CA ILE A 211 -1.59 -7.19 -13.52
C ILE A 211 -0.05 -7.23 -13.31
N PRO A 212 0.51 -8.28 -12.69
CA PRO A 212 -0.10 -9.54 -12.20
C PRO A 212 -0.49 -9.53 -10.71
N LYS A 213 -0.28 -8.43 -9.96
CA LYS A 213 -0.35 -8.43 -8.49
C LYS A 213 -1.78 -8.46 -7.93
N GLY A 214 -2.76 -7.90 -8.64
CA GLY A 214 -4.14 -7.77 -8.18
C GLY A 214 -5.05 -8.87 -8.73
N LEU A 215 -4.79 -10.14 -8.44
CA LEU A 215 -5.64 -11.26 -8.85
C LEU A 215 -7.08 -11.15 -8.33
N ASP A 216 -7.28 -10.57 -7.17
CA ASP A 216 -8.57 -10.25 -6.57
C ASP A 216 -9.40 -9.30 -7.45
N HIS A 217 -8.80 -8.24 -7.99
CA HIS A 217 -9.44 -7.33 -8.94
C HIS A 217 -9.87 -8.06 -10.22
N ILE A 218 -8.98 -8.91 -10.75
CA ILE A 218 -9.27 -9.69 -11.96
C ILE A 218 -10.41 -10.67 -11.70
N LEU A 219 -10.37 -11.41 -10.59
CA LEU A 219 -11.40 -12.36 -10.20
C LEU A 219 -12.75 -11.67 -9.95
N PHE A 220 -12.74 -10.51 -9.31
CA PHE A 220 -13.95 -9.72 -9.07
C PHE A 220 -14.60 -9.27 -10.38
N ILE A 221 -13.82 -8.66 -11.28
CA ILE A 221 -14.30 -8.22 -12.60
C ILE A 221 -14.79 -9.41 -13.43
N PHE A 222 -14.09 -10.53 -13.39
CA PHE A 222 -14.50 -11.74 -14.07
C PHE A 222 -15.83 -12.28 -13.52
N GLY A 223 -15.99 -12.27 -12.20
CA GLY A 223 -17.27 -12.61 -11.55
C GLY A 223 -18.42 -11.71 -11.99
N LEU A 224 -18.20 -10.40 -12.05
CA LEU A 224 -19.19 -9.43 -12.56
C LEU A 224 -19.49 -9.64 -14.05
N PHE A 225 -18.49 -9.99 -14.85
CA PHE A 225 -18.67 -10.29 -16.28
C PHE A 225 -19.58 -11.51 -16.48
N LEU A 226 -19.39 -12.57 -15.73
CA LEU A 226 -20.25 -13.76 -15.79
C LEU A 226 -21.68 -13.47 -15.30
N PHE A 227 -21.82 -12.58 -14.34
CA PHE A 227 -23.12 -12.16 -13.80
C PHE A 227 -23.87 -11.22 -14.73
N SER A 228 -23.18 -10.34 -15.44
CA SER A 228 -23.78 -9.28 -16.25
C SER A 228 -24.45 -9.83 -17.53
N SER A 229 -25.64 -9.31 -17.82
CA SER A 229 -26.38 -9.66 -19.05
C SER A 229 -26.01 -8.77 -20.25
N SER A 230 -25.25 -7.68 -20.04
CA SER A 230 -24.86 -6.74 -21.10
C SER A 230 -23.60 -5.97 -20.72
N LEU A 231 -22.77 -5.65 -21.71
CA LEU A 231 -21.51 -4.89 -21.52
C LEU A 231 -21.75 -3.50 -20.91
N ASN A 232 -22.84 -2.82 -21.30
CA ASN A 232 -23.15 -1.50 -20.74
C ASN A 232 -23.41 -1.53 -19.23
N LYS A 233 -24.09 -2.58 -18.73
CA LYS A 233 -24.29 -2.76 -17.29
C LYS A 233 -22.99 -3.06 -16.58
N LEU A 234 -22.15 -3.91 -17.18
CA LEU A 234 -20.82 -4.25 -16.65
C LEU A 234 -19.95 -3.01 -16.53
N ILE A 235 -19.83 -2.21 -17.60
CA ILE A 235 -19.02 -0.97 -17.60
C ILE A 235 -19.51 -0.02 -16.51
N LYS A 236 -20.85 0.17 -16.39
CA LYS A 236 -21.41 1.03 -15.34
C LYS A 236 -21.04 0.54 -13.92
N GLN A 237 -21.13 -0.76 -13.67
CA GLN A 237 -20.76 -1.36 -12.37
C GLN A 237 -19.28 -1.16 -12.06
N ILE A 238 -18.39 -1.46 -13.01
CA ILE A 238 -16.95 -1.28 -12.87
C ILE A 238 -16.63 0.19 -12.62
N THR A 239 -17.23 1.12 -13.36
CA THR A 239 -17.00 2.55 -13.19
C THR A 239 -17.39 3.03 -11.79
N ILE A 240 -18.58 2.65 -11.30
CA ILE A 240 -19.03 3.02 -9.95
C ILE A 240 -18.07 2.43 -8.89
N PHE A 241 -17.68 1.17 -9.04
CA PHE A 241 -16.73 0.52 -8.13
C PHE A 241 -15.39 1.25 -8.11
N THR A 242 -14.85 1.58 -9.30
CA THR A 242 -13.56 2.29 -9.42
C THR A 242 -13.60 3.67 -8.77
N ILE A 243 -14.68 4.43 -8.98
CA ILE A 243 -14.86 5.75 -8.36
C ILE A 243 -14.91 5.62 -6.83
N ALA A 244 -15.73 4.71 -6.31
CA ALA A 244 -15.86 4.48 -4.87
C ALA A 244 -14.52 4.07 -4.26
N HIS A 245 -13.79 3.15 -4.91
CA HIS A 245 -12.47 2.72 -4.48
C HIS A 245 -11.45 3.87 -4.48
N SER A 246 -11.43 4.70 -5.52
CA SER A 246 -10.55 5.87 -5.60
C SER A 246 -10.83 6.88 -4.49
N ILE A 247 -12.10 7.14 -4.16
CA ILE A 247 -12.48 8.03 -3.06
C ILE A 247 -11.98 7.47 -1.72
N THR A 248 -12.16 6.17 -1.46
CA THR A 248 -11.68 5.56 -0.21
C THR A 248 -10.17 5.59 -0.11
N LEU A 249 -9.44 5.34 -1.21
CA LEU A 249 -7.99 5.46 -1.24
C LEU A 249 -7.51 6.88 -0.92
N ILE A 250 -8.16 7.91 -1.45
CA ILE A 250 -7.86 9.31 -1.14
C ILE A 250 -8.02 9.57 0.37
N PHE A 251 -9.13 9.15 0.98
CA PHE A 251 -9.34 9.35 2.41
C PHE A 251 -8.32 8.62 3.28
N VAL A 252 -7.90 7.44 2.88
CA VAL A 252 -6.84 6.68 3.58
C VAL A 252 -5.48 7.35 3.39
N SER A 253 -5.14 7.79 2.17
CA SER A 253 -3.85 8.45 1.87
C SER A 253 -3.70 9.80 2.60
N LEU A 254 -4.80 10.54 2.76
CA LEU A 254 -4.84 11.78 3.55
C LEU A 254 -4.89 11.52 5.07
N SER A 255 -4.81 10.25 5.51
CA SER A 255 -4.93 9.85 6.92
C SER A 255 -6.23 10.30 7.61
N LEU A 256 -7.27 10.66 6.84
CA LEU A 256 -8.58 11.03 7.36
C LEU A 256 -9.32 9.82 7.94
N ILE A 257 -9.04 8.63 7.40
CA ILE A 257 -9.59 7.36 7.88
C ILE A 257 -8.42 6.38 8.06
N LYS A 258 -8.30 5.81 9.26
CA LYS A 258 -7.36 4.73 9.54
C LYS A 258 -8.11 3.40 9.47
N ILE A 259 -7.85 2.62 8.44
CA ILE A 259 -8.48 1.32 8.23
C ILE A 259 -7.42 0.24 8.47
N ASN A 260 -7.77 -0.77 9.26
CA ASN A 260 -6.89 -1.92 9.47
C ASN A 260 -6.96 -2.85 8.24
N PRO A 261 -5.87 -3.08 7.51
CA PRO A 261 -5.83 -4.00 6.36
C PRO A 261 -6.33 -5.41 6.69
N GLN A 262 -6.08 -5.90 7.89
CA GLN A 262 -6.53 -7.22 8.37
C GLN A 262 -8.05 -7.39 8.36
N ILE A 263 -8.82 -6.29 8.39
CA ILE A 263 -10.28 -6.31 8.28
C ILE A 263 -10.71 -6.17 6.82
N VAL A 264 -10.00 -5.34 6.05
CA VAL A 264 -10.38 -5.02 4.68
C VAL A 264 -10.14 -6.18 3.72
N GLU A 265 -8.99 -6.84 3.81
CA GLU A 265 -8.66 -7.97 2.92
C GLU A 265 -9.66 -9.12 2.99
N PRO A 266 -10.09 -9.60 4.17
CA PRO A 266 -11.15 -10.60 4.27
C PRO A 266 -12.49 -10.13 3.70
N ILE A 267 -12.84 -8.83 3.84
CA ILE A 267 -14.08 -8.28 3.28
C ILE A 267 -14.02 -8.26 1.75
N ILE A 268 -12.88 -7.92 1.16
CA ILE A 268 -12.65 -7.97 -0.29
C ILE A 268 -12.81 -9.41 -0.77
N ALA A 269 -12.14 -10.37 -0.13
CA ALA A 269 -12.26 -11.79 -0.46
C ALA A 269 -13.70 -12.29 -0.34
N LEU A 270 -14.42 -11.88 0.70
CA LEU A 270 -15.84 -12.22 0.91
C LEU A 270 -16.72 -11.66 -0.21
N SER A 271 -16.45 -10.46 -0.70
CA SER A 271 -17.19 -9.85 -1.81
C SER A 271 -17.01 -10.64 -3.11
N ILE A 272 -15.81 -11.17 -3.38
CA ILE A 272 -15.54 -12.03 -4.53
C ILE A 272 -16.31 -13.36 -4.40
N VAL A 273 -16.28 -13.97 -3.22
CA VAL A 273 -17.05 -15.19 -2.92
C VAL A 273 -18.55 -14.94 -3.11
N TYR A 274 -19.06 -13.80 -2.63
CA TYR A 274 -20.46 -13.43 -2.79
C TYR A 274 -20.88 -13.35 -4.27
N VAL A 275 -20.10 -12.65 -5.10
CA VAL A 275 -20.36 -12.57 -6.55
C VAL A 275 -20.26 -13.95 -7.20
N GLY A 276 -19.33 -14.79 -6.76
CA GLY A 276 -19.22 -16.18 -7.22
C GLY A 276 -20.47 -17.01 -6.90
N LEU A 277 -20.98 -16.90 -5.67
CA LEU A 277 -22.22 -17.55 -5.24
C LEU A 277 -23.44 -17.05 -6.04
N GLU A 278 -23.56 -15.74 -6.25
CA GLU A 278 -24.64 -15.17 -7.08
C GLU A 278 -24.63 -15.75 -8.50
N ASN A 279 -23.44 -15.93 -9.10
CA ASN A 279 -23.30 -16.55 -10.41
C ASN A 279 -23.80 -18.02 -10.41
N ILE A 280 -23.44 -18.80 -9.40
CA ILE A 280 -23.86 -20.20 -9.26
C ILE A 280 -25.36 -20.31 -9.05
N PHE A 281 -25.92 -19.43 -8.23
CA PHE A 281 -27.34 -19.46 -7.86
C PHE A 281 -28.25 -18.57 -8.71
N LYS A 282 -27.70 -17.91 -9.73
CA LYS A 282 -28.43 -16.95 -10.60
C LYS A 282 -29.78 -17.48 -11.12
N ASN A 283 -29.85 -18.75 -11.47
CA ASN A 283 -31.09 -19.36 -11.96
C ASN A 283 -32.08 -19.62 -10.82
N TYR A 284 -31.62 -19.88 -9.60
CA TYR A 284 -32.46 -20.11 -8.43
C TYR A 284 -33.02 -18.81 -7.88
N ILE A 285 -32.20 -17.74 -7.80
CA ILE A 285 -32.59 -16.43 -7.28
C ILE A 285 -33.60 -15.76 -8.22
N LYS A 286 -33.45 -15.88 -9.53
CA LYS A 286 -34.45 -15.40 -10.49
C LYS A 286 -35.79 -16.09 -10.30
N ALA A 287 -35.83 -17.39 -10.05
CA ALA A 287 -37.06 -18.11 -9.77
C ALA A 287 -37.77 -17.60 -8.52
N VAL A 288 -37.02 -17.26 -7.46
CA VAL A 288 -37.57 -16.74 -6.20
C VAL A 288 -38.06 -15.29 -6.34
N SER A 289 -37.31 -14.42 -7.04
CA SER A 289 -37.70 -13.02 -7.29
C SER A 289 -38.96 -12.93 -8.17
N TYR A 290 -39.12 -13.80 -9.16
CA TYR A 290 -40.34 -13.83 -10.01
C TYR A 290 -41.55 -14.31 -9.24
N THR A 291 -41.40 -15.21 -8.26
CA THR A 291 -42.53 -15.70 -7.47
C THR A 291 -43.02 -14.70 -6.44
N HIS A 292 -42.12 -13.81 -5.94
CA HIS A 292 -42.50 -12.77 -4.98
C HIS A 292 -43.00 -11.46 -5.63
N LEU A 293 -42.64 -11.17 -6.88
CA LEU A 293 -43.04 -9.96 -7.60
C LEU A 293 -44.35 -10.15 -8.43
N THR A 294 -44.79 -11.37 -8.65
CA THR A 294 -46.09 -11.66 -9.24
C THR A 294 -47.12 -12.03 -8.17
N LEU A 295 -47.43 -11.10 -7.29
CA LEU A 295 -48.70 -11.13 -6.61
C LEU A 295 -49.77 -10.83 -7.66
N PRO A 296 -50.74 -11.73 -7.91
CA PRO A 296 -51.77 -11.50 -8.89
C PRO A 296 -52.70 -10.41 -8.35
N THR A 297 -52.56 -9.19 -8.85
CA THR A 297 -53.66 -8.24 -8.82
C THR A 297 -54.72 -8.72 -9.81
N LYS A 298 -55.45 -9.77 -9.48
CA LYS A 298 -56.74 -10.05 -10.08
C LYS A 298 -57.71 -8.97 -9.61
N ARG A 299 -57.90 -7.95 -10.40
CA ARG A 299 -59.08 -7.13 -10.32
C ARG A 299 -60.31 -8.03 -10.55
N ILE A 300 -61.13 -8.18 -9.53
CA ILE A 300 -62.48 -8.70 -9.66
C ILE A 300 -63.33 -7.54 -10.21
N VAL A 301 -63.84 -7.73 -11.41
CA VAL A 301 -64.96 -6.96 -11.92
C VAL A 301 -66.24 -7.71 -11.59
#